data_9c613ed435caaf0dc3968cb18056d65b
#
_entry.id   9c613ed435caaf0dc3968cb18056d65b
#
_cell.length_a   1.000
_cell.length_b   1.000
_cell.length_c   1.000
_cell.angle_alpha   90.00
_cell.angle_beta   90.00
_cell.angle_gamma   90.00
#
_symmetry.space_group_name_H-M   'P 1'
#
loop_
_entity.id
_entity.type
_entity.pdbx_description
1 polymer ?
#
loop_
_entity_poly.entity_id
_entity_poly.type
_entity_poly.pdbx_seq_one_letter_code
_entity_poly.pdbx_strand_id
1 'polypeptide(L)'
;MTTTITTPNAVVPTQKQLRVLYADDMQQLRELIVIVLGRDGHTVDTVPNGEQAVERILADPSAYDLIITDHHMPGMNGLELVSYIRSRPFQGKIIVFSSELSEAVDSAYRRLKVDHILPKPIFPAQLRAVVSTL
;
A
#
# COMPACT_ATOMS: atom_id res chain seq x y z
N MET A 1 21.17 -2.84 -35.44
CA MET A 1 20.13 -2.46 -34.61
C MET A 1 19.10 -3.53 -34.45
N THR A 2 18.73 -3.74 -33.32
CA THR A 2 17.77 -4.76 -33.05
C THR A 2 16.47 -4.12 -32.74
N THR A 3 15.53 -4.39 -33.54
CA THR A 3 14.21 -4.03 -33.13
C THR A 3 13.80 -4.95 -32.02
N THR A 4 13.60 -4.38 -30.91
CA THR A 4 12.97 -5.13 -29.87
C THR A 4 11.54 -5.37 -30.28
N ILE A 5 11.30 -6.58 -30.64
CA ILE A 5 9.94 -6.93 -30.97
C ILE A 5 9.22 -7.22 -29.70
N THR A 6 8.37 -6.31 -29.34
CA THR A 6 7.45 -6.56 -28.26
C THR A 6 6.28 -7.28 -28.88
N THR A 7 6.12 -8.52 -28.53
CA THR A 7 4.92 -9.23 -28.94
C THR A 7 3.72 -8.55 -28.29
N PRO A 8 2.56 -8.52 -28.96
CA PRO A 8 1.39 -7.87 -28.37
C PRO A 8 0.97 -8.41 -27.00
N ASN A 9 1.38 -9.64 -26.70
CA ASN A 9 1.03 -10.28 -25.45
C ASN A 9 2.17 -10.24 -24.41
N ALA A 10 3.31 -9.68 -24.79
CA ALA A 10 4.40 -9.55 -23.85
C ALA A 10 4.10 -8.40 -22.91
N VAL A 11 3.96 -8.72 -21.64
CA VAL A 11 3.88 -7.71 -20.63
C VAL A 11 5.29 -7.33 -20.27
N VAL A 12 5.73 -6.22 -20.80
CA VAL A 12 6.98 -5.62 -20.33
C VAL A 12 6.59 -4.71 -19.18
N PRO A 13 6.99 -5.00 -17.95
CA PRO A 13 6.69 -4.11 -16.84
C PRO A 13 7.30 -2.76 -17.14
N THR A 14 6.45 -1.73 -17.31
CA THR A 14 6.90 -0.36 -17.47
C THR A 14 7.17 0.29 -16.13
N GLN A 15 6.91 -0.41 -15.07
CA GLN A 15 7.04 0.07 -13.71
C GLN A 15 7.77 -0.94 -12.85
N LYS A 16 8.34 -0.45 -11.77
CA LYS A 16 9.01 -1.28 -10.78
C LYS A 16 8.00 -2.20 -10.11
N GLN A 17 8.38 -3.45 -9.94
CA GLN A 17 7.59 -4.39 -9.16
C GLN A 17 7.88 -4.19 -7.68
N LEU A 18 6.83 -4.00 -6.91
CA LEU A 18 6.94 -3.65 -5.51
C LEU A 18 6.56 -4.83 -4.61
N ARG A 19 7.19 -4.87 -3.46
CA ARG A 19 6.81 -5.75 -2.36
C ARG A 19 5.93 -4.94 -1.43
N VAL A 20 4.68 -5.35 -1.29
CA VAL A 20 3.63 -4.58 -0.61
C VAL A 20 3.17 -5.30 0.64
N LEU A 21 3.04 -4.57 1.73
CA LEU A 21 2.32 -5.01 2.92
C LEU A 21 1.01 -4.25 3.00
N TYR A 22 -0.11 -4.96 3.10
CA TYR A 22 -1.43 -4.35 3.17
C TYR A 22 -2.16 -4.75 4.44
N ALA A 23 -2.54 -3.77 5.26
CA ALA A 23 -3.26 -3.96 6.51
C ALA A 23 -4.70 -3.48 6.36
N ASP A 24 -5.64 -4.38 6.58
CA ASP A 24 -7.08 -4.09 6.52
C ASP A 24 -7.83 -5.22 7.24
N ASP A 25 -8.84 -4.87 8.04
CA ASP A 25 -9.62 -5.86 8.76
C ASP A 25 -10.68 -6.56 7.90
N MET A 26 -10.94 -6.05 6.68
CA MET A 26 -11.92 -6.64 5.76
C MET A 26 -11.25 -7.67 4.86
N GLN A 27 -11.58 -8.94 5.07
CA GLN A 27 -10.98 -10.03 4.30
C GLN A 27 -11.22 -9.88 2.79
N GLN A 28 -12.44 -9.51 2.39
CA GLN A 28 -12.77 -9.37 0.98
C GLN A 28 -11.90 -8.32 0.29
N LEU A 29 -11.62 -7.23 1.00
CA LEU A 29 -10.78 -6.18 0.43
C LEU A 29 -9.33 -6.63 0.37
N ARG A 30 -8.84 -7.36 1.37
CA ARG A 30 -7.49 -7.94 1.31
C ARG A 30 -7.33 -8.84 0.08
N GLU A 31 -8.29 -9.72 -0.15
CA GLU A 31 -8.26 -10.62 -1.31
C GLU A 31 -8.29 -9.85 -2.63
N LEU A 32 -9.12 -8.82 -2.71
CA LEU A 32 -9.21 -7.99 -3.91
C LEU A 32 -7.89 -7.30 -4.23
N ILE A 33 -7.26 -6.71 -3.24
CA ILE A 33 -6.03 -5.94 -3.46
C ILE A 33 -4.88 -6.87 -3.90
N VAL A 34 -4.81 -8.08 -3.36
CA VAL A 34 -3.83 -9.08 -3.83
C VAL A 34 -4.00 -9.33 -5.32
N ILE A 35 -5.24 -9.50 -5.77
CA ILE A 35 -5.52 -9.74 -7.19
C ILE A 35 -5.18 -8.53 -8.04
N VAL A 36 -5.64 -7.35 -7.62
CA VAL A 36 -5.48 -6.12 -8.38
C VAL A 36 -4.01 -5.78 -8.60
N LEU A 37 -3.23 -5.76 -7.53
CA LEU A 37 -1.81 -5.42 -7.62
C LEU A 37 -0.97 -6.56 -8.16
N GLY A 38 -1.39 -7.80 -7.93
CA GLY A 38 -0.71 -8.97 -8.49
C GLY A 38 -0.72 -8.99 -10.01
N ARG A 39 -1.75 -8.44 -10.64
CA ARG A 39 -1.81 -8.33 -12.10
C ARG A 39 -0.71 -7.47 -12.69
N ASP A 40 -0.22 -6.51 -11.93
CA ASP A 40 0.88 -5.64 -12.36
C ASP A 40 2.24 -6.16 -11.90
N GLY A 41 2.28 -7.36 -11.34
CA GLY A 41 3.52 -8.01 -10.95
C GLY A 41 3.98 -7.72 -9.54
N HIS A 42 3.21 -6.95 -8.76
CA HIS A 42 3.56 -6.70 -7.37
C HIS A 42 3.27 -7.92 -6.50
N THR A 43 4.08 -8.13 -5.47
CA THR A 43 3.79 -9.13 -4.44
C THR A 43 3.13 -8.45 -3.27
N VAL A 44 2.05 -9.03 -2.75
CA VAL A 44 1.27 -8.41 -1.68
C VAL A 44 1.11 -9.40 -0.54
N ASP A 45 1.64 -9.05 0.62
CA ASP A 45 1.35 -9.72 1.88
C ASP A 45 0.25 -8.95 2.59
N THR A 46 -0.69 -9.65 3.18
CA THR A 46 -1.79 -8.99 3.88
C THR A 46 -1.82 -9.37 5.35
N VAL A 47 -2.27 -8.44 6.17
CA VAL A 47 -2.48 -8.65 7.60
C VAL A 47 -3.83 -8.04 7.99
N PRO A 48 -4.53 -8.60 8.99
CA PRO A 48 -5.87 -8.14 9.34
C PRO A 48 -5.90 -6.93 10.28
N ASN A 49 -4.76 -6.51 10.83
CA ASN A 49 -4.73 -5.41 11.80
C ASN A 49 -3.36 -4.75 11.85
N GLY A 50 -3.29 -3.63 12.54
CA GLY A 50 -2.06 -2.85 12.66
C GLY A 50 -0.98 -3.54 13.48
N GLU A 51 -1.37 -4.28 14.50
CA GLU A 51 -0.41 -4.99 15.35
C GLU A 51 0.37 -6.04 14.55
N GLN A 52 -0.30 -6.78 13.70
CA GLN A 52 0.38 -7.74 12.83
C GLN A 52 1.23 -7.06 11.76
N ALA A 53 0.82 -5.90 11.30
CA ALA A 53 1.66 -5.10 10.41
C ALA A 53 2.97 -4.69 11.10
N VAL A 54 2.88 -4.25 12.34
CA VAL A 54 4.06 -3.90 13.15
C VAL A 54 4.99 -5.09 13.29
N GLU A 55 4.46 -6.28 13.57
CA GLU A 55 5.28 -7.49 13.69
C GLU A 55 6.07 -7.76 12.40
N ARG A 56 5.43 -7.62 11.25
CA ARG A 56 6.10 -7.82 9.95
C ARG A 56 7.20 -6.81 9.72
N ILE A 57 6.97 -5.56 10.07
CA ILE A 57 7.94 -4.48 9.87
C ILE A 57 9.11 -4.63 10.85
N LEU A 58 8.84 -5.04 12.09
CA LEU A 58 9.91 -5.30 13.07
C LEU A 58 10.79 -6.48 12.65
N ALA A 59 10.19 -7.50 12.04
CA ALA A 59 10.94 -8.66 11.60
C ALA A 59 11.97 -8.30 10.53
N ASP A 60 11.58 -7.43 9.60
CA ASP A 60 12.48 -6.95 8.55
C ASP A 60 11.95 -5.63 7.95
N PRO A 61 12.47 -4.47 8.38
CA PRO A 61 12.02 -3.19 7.84
C PRO A 61 12.29 -3.00 6.35
N SER A 62 13.20 -3.77 5.79
CA SER A 62 13.53 -3.69 4.36
C SER A 62 12.72 -4.64 3.49
N ALA A 63 11.85 -5.45 4.08
CA ALA A 63 11.09 -6.45 3.34
C ALA A 63 10.06 -5.85 2.38
N TYR A 64 9.62 -4.63 2.64
CA TYR A 64 8.54 -3.99 1.87
C TYR A 64 8.97 -2.67 1.29
N ASP A 65 8.52 -2.42 0.07
CA ASP A 65 8.72 -1.17 -0.66
C ASP A 65 7.56 -0.22 -0.46
N LEU A 66 6.38 -0.78 -0.19
CA LEU A 66 5.14 -0.04 -0.05
C LEU A 66 4.32 -0.65 1.09
N ILE A 67 3.79 0.22 1.93
CA ILE A 67 2.80 -0.17 2.94
C ILE A 67 1.49 0.51 2.61
N ILE A 68 0.42 -0.27 2.52
CA ILE A 68 -0.93 0.23 2.37
C ILE A 68 -1.69 -0.12 3.65
N THR A 69 -2.39 0.83 4.22
CA THR A 69 -3.20 0.58 5.40
C THR A 69 -4.57 1.22 5.29
N ASP A 70 -5.58 0.54 5.82
CA ASP A 70 -6.86 1.15 6.10
C ASP A 70 -6.70 2.08 7.32
N HIS A 71 -7.48 3.15 7.35
CA HIS A 71 -7.50 4.05 8.51
C HIS A 71 -8.27 3.43 9.68
N HIS A 72 -9.45 2.90 9.41
CA HIS A 72 -10.31 2.33 10.45
C HIS A 72 -10.05 0.85 10.63
N MET A 73 -9.33 0.51 11.69
CA MET A 73 -9.11 -0.89 12.09
C MET A 73 -9.31 -0.98 13.60
N PRO A 74 -9.87 -2.11 14.09
CA PRO A 74 -9.97 -2.32 15.54
C PRO A 74 -8.59 -2.35 16.19
N GLY A 75 -8.49 -1.83 17.40
CA GLY A 75 -7.21 -1.72 18.09
C GLY A 75 -6.38 -0.59 17.52
N MET A 76 -5.25 -0.90 16.90
CA MET A 76 -4.39 0.10 16.27
C MET A 76 -5.01 0.58 14.97
N ASN A 77 -5.32 1.87 14.83
CA ASN A 77 -5.81 2.43 13.59
C ASN A 77 -4.66 2.77 12.63
N GLY A 78 -5.00 3.19 11.41
CA GLY A 78 -4.00 3.50 10.40
C GLY A 78 -3.06 4.63 10.81
N LEU A 79 -3.56 5.64 11.50
CA LEU A 79 -2.74 6.77 11.93
C LEU A 79 -1.69 6.34 12.95
N GLU A 80 -2.09 5.52 13.91
CA GLU A 80 -1.17 4.95 14.89
C GLU A 80 -0.13 4.06 14.23
N LEU A 81 -0.56 3.24 13.26
CA LEU A 81 0.36 2.39 12.50
C LEU A 81 1.38 3.21 11.72
N VAL A 82 0.93 4.21 10.99
CA VAL A 82 1.83 5.06 10.19
C VAL A 82 2.79 5.84 11.09
N SER A 83 2.31 6.34 12.22
CA SER A 83 3.18 7.00 13.21
C SER A 83 4.29 6.07 13.67
N TYR A 84 3.93 4.82 13.96
CA TYR A 84 4.90 3.82 14.38
C TYR A 84 5.92 3.55 13.28
N ILE A 85 5.46 3.34 12.04
CA ILE A 85 6.33 3.07 10.90
C ILE A 85 7.33 4.20 10.69
N ARG A 86 6.86 5.45 10.74
CA ARG A 86 7.74 6.60 10.53
C ARG A 86 8.74 6.82 11.66
N SER A 87 8.50 6.26 12.83
CA SER A 87 9.48 6.28 13.92
C SER A 87 10.59 5.24 13.76
N ARG A 88 10.49 4.38 12.75
CA ARG A 88 11.44 3.30 12.46
C ARG A 88 12.20 3.64 11.16
N PRO A 89 13.27 2.89 10.84
CA PRO A 89 14.04 3.17 9.62
C PRO A 89 13.37 2.67 8.33
N PHE A 90 12.05 2.69 8.26
CA PHE A 90 11.33 2.36 7.04
C PHE A 90 11.42 3.50 6.04
N GLN A 91 11.95 3.22 4.85
CA GLN A 91 12.16 4.22 3.81
C GLN A 91 11.25 4.04 2.60
N GLY A 92 10.28 3.16 2.70
CA GLY A 92 9.35 2.90 1.61
C GLY A 92 8.23 3.92 1.52
N LYS A 93 7.30 3.64 0.63
CA LYS A 93 6.14 4.47 0.38
C LYS A 93 4.97 4.02 1.24
N ILE A 94 4.04 4.93 1.51
CA ILE A 94 2.85 4.65 2.32
C ILE A 94 1.62 5.21 1.61
N ILE A 95 0.60 4.36 1.48
CA ILE A 95 -0.73 4.73 1.00
C ILE A 95 -1.73 4.41 2.11
N VAL A 96 -2.68 5.32 2.34
CA VAL A 96 -3.75 5.13 3.31
C VAL A 96 -5.09 5.09 2.58
N PHE A 97 -5.93 4.11 2.94
CA PHE A 97 -7.32 4.07 2.49
C PHE A 97 -8.20 4.62 3.60
N SER A 98 -9.05 5.58 3.29
CA SER A 98 -9.86 6.21 4.32
C SER A 98 -11.26 6.59 3.82
N SER A 99 -12.27 6.31 4.65
CA SER A 99 -13.60 6.90 4.51
C SER A 99 -13.76 8.15 5.36
N GLU A 100 -12.75 8.49 6.15
CA GLU A 100 -12.74 9.67 7.00
C GLU A 100 -12.30 10.89 6.19
N LEU A 101 -13.16 11.90 6.10
CA LEU A 101 -12.89 13.13 5.35
C LEU A 101 -12.51 14.31 6.24
N SER A 102 -12.16 14.04 7.50
CA SER A 102 -11.76 15.08 8.44
C SER A 102 -10.44 15.71 8.02
N GLU A 103 -10.38 17.05 8.03
CA GLU A 103 -9.14 17.77 7.80
C GLU A 103 -8.07 17.45 8.83
N ALA A 104 -8.48 17.18 10.07
CA ALA A 104 -7.55 16.86 11.14
C ALA A 104 -6.81 15.54 10.84
N VAL A 105 -7.55 14.53 10.40
CA VAL A 105 -6.95 13.23 10.04
C VAL A 105 -6.07 13.37 8.80
N ASP A 106 -6.55 14.07 7.79
CA ASP A 106 -5.79 14.32 6.57
C ASP A 106 -4.48 15.03 6.87
N SER A 107 -4.53 16.09 7.66
CA SER A 107 -3.34 16.84 8.06
C SER A 107 -2.37 16.00 8.87
N ALA A 108 -2.87 15.13 9.75
CA ALA A 108 -2.03 14.25 10.54
C ALA A 108 -1.24 13.29 9.64
N TYR A 109 -1.89 12.70 8.64
CA TYR A 109 -1.21 11.84 7.69
C TYR A 109 -0.19 12.59 6.85
N ARG A 110 -0.52 13.81 6.42
CA ARG A 110 0.42 14.63 5.65
C ARG A 110 1.67 14.98 6.44
N ARG A 111 1.54 15.25 7.73
CA ARG A 111 2.71 15.47 8.60
C ARG A 111 3.60 14.24 8.70
N LEU A 112 3.02 13.07 8.58
CA LEU A 112 3.76 11.80 8.56
C LEU A 112 4.29 11.44 7.18
N LYS A 113 4.09 12.33 6.20
CA LYS A 113 4.62 12.20 4.84
C LYS A 113 4.16 10.92 4.16
N VAL A 114 2.88 10.56 4.30
CA VAL A 114 2.30 9.52 3.48
C VAL A 114 2.26 9.99 2.02
N ASP A 115 2.42 9.07 1.11
CA ASP A 115 2.50 9.42 -0.30
C ASP A 115 1.14 9.67 -0.90
N HIS A 116 0.13 8.91 -0.49
CA HIS A 116 -1.23 9.09 -0.97
C HIS A 116 -2.25 8.70 0.11
N ILE A 117 -3.36 9.41 0.10
CA ILE A 117 -4.57 9.06 0.86
C ILE A 117 -5.65 8.85 -0.18
N LEU A 118 -6.19 7.64 -0.27
CA LEU A 118 -7.22 7.30 -1.24
C LEU A 118 -8.56 7.13 -0.52
N PRO A 119 -9.61 7.80 -1.01
CA PRO A 119 -10.92 7.68 -0.39
C PRO A 119 -11.53 6.30 -0.70
N LYS A 120 -12.28 5.78 0.25
CA LYS A 120 -13.10 4.59 0.03
C LYS A 120 -14.44 5.02 -0.62
N PRO A 121 -14.99 4.21 -1.51
CA PRO A 121 -14.55 2.89 -1.94
C PRO A 121 -13.33 2.94 -2.86
N ILE A 122 -12.50 1.91 -2.79
CA ILE A 122 -11.29 1.84 -3.59
C ILE A 122 -11.61 1.36 -4.99
N PHE A 123 -11.24 2.16 -5.97
CA PHE A 123 -11.39 1.79 -7.37
C PHE A 123 -10.09 1.18 -7.89
N PRO A 124 -10.12 -0.06 -8.39
CA PRO A 124 -8.91 -0.75 -8.81
C PRO A 124 -8.06 0.05 -9.82
N ALA A 125 -8.69 0.67 -10.80
CA ALA A 125 -7.96 1.45 -11.80
C ALA A 125 -7.21 2.63 -11.18
N GLN A 126 -7.83 3.31 -10.22
CA GLN A 126 -7.19 4.42 -9.51
C GLN A 126 -6.02 3.92 -8.68
N LEU A 127 -6.20 2.84 -7.94
CA LEU A 127 -5.13 2.28 -7.13
C LEU A 127 -3.94 1.87 -7.99
N ARG A 128 -4.19 1.18 -9.10
CA ARG A 128 -3.14 0.77 -10.01
C ARG A 128 -2.38 1.97 -10.58
N ALA A 129 -3.11 3.01 -10.97
CA ALA A 129 -2.49 4.23 -11.48
C ALA A 129 -1.59 4.91 -10.44
N VAL A 130 -2.06 5.01 -9.21
CA VAL A 130 -1.27 5.60 -8.11
C VAL A 130 -0.04 4.78 -7.82
N VAL A 131 -0.17 3.46 -7.69
CA VAL A 131 0.96 2.57 -7.40
C VAL A 131 2.00 2.63 -8.52
N SER A 132 1.58 2.80 -9.76
CA SER A 132 2.49 2.88 -10.91
C SER A 132 3.41 4.11 -10.86
N THR A 133 3.09 5.10 -10.06
CA THR A 133 3.90 6.32 -9.93
C THR A 133 4.96 6.24 -8.82
N LEU A 134 4.97 5.17 -8.04
CA LEU A 134 5.83 5.08 -6.85
C LEU A 134 7.24 4.53 -7.13
#